data_2e7663b0b871f9f3fb13d96097ba0f28
#
_entry.id   2e7663b0b871f9f3fb13d96097ba0f28
#
_cell.length_a   1.000
_cell.length_b   1.000
_cell.length_c   1.000
_cell.angle_alpha   90.00
_cell.angle_beta   90.00
_cell.angle_gamma   90.00
#
_symmetry.space_group_name_H-M   'P 1'
#
loop_
_entity.id
_entity.type
_entity.pdbx_description
1 polymer ?
#
loop_
_entity_poly.entity_id
_entity_poly.type
_entity_poly.pdbx_seq_one_letter_code
_entity_poly.pdbx_strand_id
1 'polypeptide(L)'
;MSRELWIVLAALVVLALWFWHHQRMLARRARMMQEAIRNRDLTFRLPTRYMFSGERALQEALNQLGEHVREQVNLGEVESWEKLTRVLTHEIMNATAPIASISQMMLNSPTVKGSDLEEGVKAIHNTVNHLNSFVDSYRKYSELQKPLPQQVDLIAVINDVEQLFNDVTWHNQLPVEAVIKTDPNLLRQILINLIKNAIEAGAVNLGMECRQSQEGRVMLYASNDGEPIPAEARTSIFIPFFTTKRKGNGIGLSLSRRLLTIQGGLISLLDEPRSGFYTTFLLEFPK
;
A
#
# COMPACT_ATOMS: atom_id res chain seq x y z
N MET A 1 -59.47 -45.89 4.29
CA MET A 1 -58.43 -45.06 3.71
C MET A 1 -57.29 -45.94 3.31
N SER A 2 -56.92 -46.00 2.02
CA SER A 2 -55.89 -46.92 1.53
C SER A 2 -54.51 -46.55 2.06
N ARG A 3 -53.66 -47.55 2.25
CA ARG A 3 -52.29 -47.43 2.73
C ARG A 3 -51.48 -46.40 1.88
N GLU A 4 -51.80 -46.33 0.59
CA GLU A 4 -51.24 -45.38 -0.35
C GLU A 4 -51.59 -43.94 -0.07
N LEU A 5 -52.80 -43.66 0.43
CA LEU A 5 -53.22 -42.28 0.81
C LEU A 5 -52.41 -41.71 1.98
N TRP A 6 -52.08 -42.59 2.96
CA TRP A 6 -51.21 -42.22 4.12
C TRP A 6 -49.78 -41.91 3.67
N ILE A 7 -49.25 -42.66 2.72
CA ILE A 7 -47.90 -42.43 2.19
C ILE A 7 -47.84 -41.09 1.46
N VAL A 8 -48.85 -40.79 0.63
CA VAL A 8 -48.93 -39.49 -0.08
C VAL A 8 -49.08 -38.33 0.88
N LEU A 9 -49.90 -38.48 1.95
CA LEU A 9 -50.09 -37.44 2.94
C LEU A 9 -48.80 -37.19 3.72
N ALA A 10 -48.07 -38.25 4.13
CA ALA A 10 -46.80 -38.12 4.79
C ALA A 10 -45.74 -37.43 3.89
N ALA A 11 -45.68 -37.77 2.62
CA ALA A 11 -44.78 -37.14 1.68
C ALA A 11 -45.08 -35.64 1.49
N LEU A 12 -46.36 -35.26 1.45
CA LEU A 12 -46.79 -33.84 1.37
C LEU A 12 -46.41 -33.05 2.63
N VAL A 13 -46.56 -33.67 3.81
CA VAL A 13 -46.16 -33.04 5.08
C VAL A 13 -44.65 -32.84 5.12
N VAL A 14 -43.85 -33.82 4.71
CA VAL A 14 -42.38 -33.70 4.63
C VAL A 14 -41.97 -32.59 3.66
N LEU A 15 -42.60 -32.52 2.47
CA LEU A 15 -42.36 -31.46 1.49
C LEU A 15 -42.73 -30.09 2.03
N ALA A 16 -43.86 -29.97 2.73
CA ALA A 16 -44.29 -28.70 3.34
C ALA A 16 -43.33 -28.24 4.44
N LEU A 17 -42.88 -29.16 5.32
CA LEU A 17 -41.91 -28.86 6.36
C LEU A 17 -40.54 -28.49 5.78
N TRP A 18 -40.10 -29.19 4.74
CA TRP A 18 -38.88 -28.86 4.02
C TRP A 18 -38.95 -27.52 3.39
N PHE A 19 -40.07 -27.19 2.68
CA PHE A 19 -40.28 -25.88 2.05
C PHE A 19 -40.30 -24.75 3.08
N TRP A 20 -40.99 -24.97 4.21
CA TRP A 20 -41.06 -24.00 5.30
C TRP A 20 -39.66 -23.74 5.92
N HIS A 21 -38.89 -24.81 6.17
CA HIS A 21 -37.52 -24.70 6.65
C HIS A 21 -36.63 -23.92 5.69
N HIS A 22 -36.76 -24.20 4.39
CA HIS A 22 -36.04 -23.55 3.33
C HIS A 22 -36.35 -22.06 3.23
N GLN A 23 -37.61 -21.66 3.28
CA GLN A 23 -38.05 -20.26 3.31
C GLN A 23 -37.53 -19.51 4.53
N ARG A 24 -37.51 -20.16 5.70
CA ARG A 24 -36.92 -19.58 6.92
C ARG A 24 -35.42 -19.36 6.78
N MET A 25 -34.70 -20.25 6.14
CA MET A 25 -33.26 -20.07 5.88
C MET A 25 -32.99 -18.87 4.97
N LEU A 26 -33.74 -18.72 3.88
CA LEU A 26 -33.64 -17.57 2.98
C LEU A 26 -33.93 -16.25 3.72
N ALA A 27 -35.00 -16.20 4.52
CA ALA A 27 -35.33 -15.03 5.31
C ALA A 27 -34.28 -14.67 6.37
N ARG A 28 -33.57 -15.64 6.95
CA ARG A 28 -32.44 -15.40 7.87
C ARG A 28 -31.26 -14.77 7.12
N ARG A 29 -30.91 -15.32 5.95
CA ARG A 29 -29.81 -14.81 5.12
C ARG A 29 -30.06 -13.37 4.65
N ALA A 30 -31.31 -13.08 4.23
CA ALA A 30 -31.70 -11.72 3.86
C ALA A 30 -31.56 -10.74 5.04
N ARG A 31 -31.97 -11.14 6.25
CA ARG A 31 -31.78 -10.32 7.47
C ARG A 31 -30.32 -10.08 7.81
N MET A 32 -29.46 -11.11 7.74
CA MET A 32 -28.04 -10.95 7.97
C MET A 32 -27.43 -9.95 6.99
N MET A 33 -27.80 -10.00 5.71
CA MET A 33 -27.34 -9.03 4.71
C MET A 33 -27.84 -7.62 5.04
N GLN A 34 -29.12 -7.44 5.44
CA GLN A 34 -29.68 -6.17 5.86
C GLN A 34 -28.96 -5.59 7.09
N GLU A 35 -28.62 -6.43 8.07
CA GLU A 35 -27.86 -6.04 9.25
C GLU A 35 -26.41 -5.63 8.89
N ALA A 36 -25.77 -6.38 8.02
CA ALA A 36 -24.44 -6.03 7.51
C ALA A 36 -24.45 -4.65 6.80
N ILE A 37 -25.40 -4.42 5.91
CA ILE A 37 -25.56 -3.13 5.22
C ILE A 37 -25.83 -2.00 6.23
N ARG A 38 -26.74 -2.21 7.21
CA ARG A 38 -27.07 -1.21 8.23
C ARG A 38 -25.87 -0.87 9.12
N ASN A 39 -25.04 -1.86 9.43
CA ASN A 39 -23.84 -1.70 10.24
C ASN A 39 -22.61 -1.27 9.43
N ARG A 40 -22.77 -0.99 8.11
CA ARG A 40 -21.69 -0.67 7.17
C ARG A 40 -20.60 -1.74 7.10
N ASP A 41 -20.97 -2.99 7.42
CA ASP A 41 -20.06 -4.14 7.25
C ASP A 41 -20.09 -4.63 5.81
N LEU A 42 -19.31 -3.99 4.97
CA LEU A 42 -19.15 -4.33 3.55
C LEU A 42 -18.25 -5.55 3.33
N THR A 43 -17.72 -6.15 4.42
CA THR A 43 -16.90 -7.39 4.32
C THR A 43 -17.75 -8.64 4.37
N PHE A 44 -19.00 -8.54 4.82
CA PHE A 44 -19.92 -9.66 4.94
C PHE A 44 -20.15 -10.34 3.58
N ARG A 45 -20.12 -11.68 3.58
CA ARG A 45 -20.42 -12.52 2.41
C ARG A 45 -21.46 -13.56 2.76
N LEU A 46 -22.44 -13.71 1.87
CA LEU A 46 -23.45 -14.77 1.98
C LEU A 46 -22.82 -16.11 1.58
N PRO A 47 -23.05 -17.19 2.37
CA PRO A 47 -22.55 -18.52 2.04
C PRO A 47 -23.30 -19.07 0.83
N THR A 48 -22.57 -19.67 -0.14
CA THR A 48 -23.11 -20.22 -1.39
C THR A 48 -23.20 -21.75 -1.41
N ARG A 49 -22.83 -22.42 -0.30
CA ARG A 49 -22.86 -23.89 -0.18
C ARG A 49 -24.29 -24.42 0.09
N TYR A 50 -24.59 -25.63 -0.41
CA TYR A 50 -25.85 -26.34 -0.19
C TYR A 50 -27.10 -25.60 -0.68
N MET A 51 -27.07 -25.07 -1.93
CA MET A 51 -28.13 -24.28 -2.53
C MET A 51 -28.50 -24.81 -3.91
N PHE A 52 -29.73 -24.54 -4.33
CA PHE A 52 -30.14 -24.69 -5.71
C PHE A 52 -29.40 -23.74 -6.63
N SER A 53 -29.26 -24.10 -7.89
CA SER A 53 -28.50 -23.33 -8.87
C SER A 53 -28.94 -21.86 -8.99
N GLY A 54 -30.25 -21.60 -9.00
CA GLY A 54 -30.80 -20.26 -9.06
C GLY A 54 -30.54 -19.40 -7.82
N GLU A 55 -30.63 -20.01 -6.64
CA GLU A 55 -30.33 -19.33 -5.38
C GLU A 55 -28.85 -19.02 -5.23
N ARG A 56 -27.99 -19.95 -5.65
CA ARG A 56 -26.53 -19.74 -5.69
C ARG A 56 -26.19 -18.54 -6.59
N ALA A 57 -26.72 -18.52 -7.82
CA ALA A 57 -26.50 -17.42 -8.74
C ALA A 57 -26.95 -16.07 -8.17
N LEU A 58 -28.10 -16.03 -7.47
CA LEU A 58 -28.59 -14.82 -6.83
C LEU A 58 -27.66 -14.37 -5.68
N GLN A 59 -27.18 -15.30 -4.86
CA GLN A 59 -26.28 -14.95 -3.76
C GLN A 59 -24.87 -14.57 -4.23
N GLU A 60 -24.38 -15.18 -5.29
CA GLU A 60 -23.14 -14.76 -5.96
C GLU A 60 -23.27 -13.34 -6.52
N ALA A 61 -24.38 -13.02 -7.17
CA ALA A 61 -24.66 -11.66 -7.66
C ALA A 61 -24.76 -10.64 -6.51
N LEU A 62 -25.38 -10.99 -5.39
CA LEU A 62 -25.44 -10.12 -4.19
C LEU A 62 -24.06 -9.92 -3.56
N ASN A 63 -23.21 -10.95 -3.51
CA ASN A 63 -21.85 -10.84 -3.03
C ASN A 63 -21.01 -9.94 -3.94
N GLN A 64 -21.14 -10.08 -5.27
CA GLN A 64 -20.48 -9.21 -6.25
C GLN A 64 -20.95 -7.76 -6.13
N LEU A 65 -22.25 -7.53 -5.93
CA LEU A 65 -22.80 -6.19 -5.69
C LEU A 65 -22.21 -5.59 -4.41
N GLY A 66 -22.12 -6.37 -3.32
CA GLY A 66 -21.51 -5.92 -2.07
C GLY A 66 -20.04 -5.54 -2.24
N GLU A 67 -19.30 -6.28 -3.07
CA GLU A 67 -17.91 -5.98 -3.41
C GLU A 67 -17.77 -4.69 -4.23
N HIS A 68 -18.64 -4.51 -5.21
CA HIS A 68 -18.70 -3.28 -6.03
C HIS A 68 -19.03 -2.05 -5.18
N VAL A 69 -20.02 -2.15 -4.29
CA VAL A 69 -20.40 -1.05 -3.37
C VAL A 69 -19.24 -0.71 -2.43
N ARG A 70 -18.56 -1.73 -1.89
CA ARG A 70 -17.36 -1.54 -1.06
C ARG A 70 -16.26 -0.80 -1.81
N GLU A 71 -16.01 -1.20 -3.05
CA GLU A 71 -15.00 -0.57 -3.91
C GLU A 71 -15.35 0.89 -4.19
N GLN A 72 -16.61 1.20 -4.50
CA GLN A 72 -17.10 2.55 -4.74
C GLN A 72 -17.03 3.44 -3.48
N VAL A 73 -17.38 2.92 -2.31
CA VAL A 73 -17.28 3.65 -1.04
C VAL A 73 -15.82 3.94 -0.71
N ASN A 74 -14.93 2.95 -0.83
CA ASN A 74 -13.50 3.14 -0.61
C ASN A 74 -12.90 4.16 -1.57
N LEU A 75 -13.27 4.11 -2.86
CA LEU A 75 -12.80 5.08 -3.86
C LEU A 75 -13.30 6.50 -3.54
N GLY A 76 -14.57 6.66 -3.13
CA GLY A 76 -15.14 7.96 -2.77
C GLY A 76 -14.50 8.56 -1.51
N GLU A 77 -14.20 7.75 -0.50
CA GLU A 77 -13.48 8.20 0.70
C GLU A 77 -12.04 8.61 0.36
N VAL A 78 -11.34 7.80 -0.44
CA VAL A 78 -9.97 8.10 -0.89
C VAL A 78 -9.95 9.41 -1.68
N GLU A 79 -10.86 9.61 -2.64
CA GLU A 79 -10.92 10.83 -3.45
C GLU A 79 -11.22 12.07 -2.61
N SER A 80 -12.12 11.97 -1.63
CA SER A 80 -12.43 13.05 -0.69
C SER A 80 -11.22 13.41 0.18
N TRP A 81 -10.50 12.40 0.69
CA TRP A 81 -9.26 12.59 1.43
C TRP A 81 -8.16 13.23 0.59
N GLU A 82 -8.00 12.81 -0.66
CA GLU A 82 -7.01 13.40 -1.57
C GLU A 82 -7.28 14.87 -1.83
N LYS A 83 -8.55 15.23 -2.08
CA LYS A 83 -8.96 16.62 -2.29
C LYS A 83 -8.70 17.47 -1.04
N LEU A 84 -9.10 16.98 0.14
CA LEU A 84 -8.86 17.67 1.41
C LEU A 84 -7.37 17.87 1.67
N THR A 85 -6.58 16.82 1.46
CA THR A 85 -5.12 16.84 1.62
C THR A 85 -4.46 17.87 0.70
N ARG A 86 -4.88 17.92 -0.57
CA ARG A 86 -4.35 18.89 -1.53
C ARG A 86 -4.61 20.32 -1.09
N VAL A 87 -5.82 20.62 -0.61
CA VAL A 87 -6.18 21.95 -0.11
C VAL A 87 -5.37 22.29 1.13
N LEU A 88 -5.33 21.40 2.14
CA LEU A 88 -4.58 21.63 3.37
C LEU A 88 -3.09 21.83 3.11
N THR A 89 -2.51 21.01 2.23
CA THR A 89 -1.09 21.11 1.85
C THR A 89 -0.78 22.48 1.25
N HIS A 90 -1.63 22.95 0.33
CA HIS A 90 -1.48 24.23 -0.32
C HIS A 90 -1.58 25.40 0.69
N GLU A 91 -2.56 25.36 1.59
CA GLU A 91 -2.74 26.37 2.62
C GLU A 91 -1.58 26.40 3.63
N ILE A 92 -1.07 25.23 4.06
CA ILE A 92 0.09 25.14 4.96
C ILE A 92 1.33 25.71 4.25
N MET A 93 1.60 25.36 3.01
CA MET A 93 2.76 25.89 2.27
C MET A 93 2.65 27.39 2.08
N ASN A 94 1.46 27.93 1.77
CA ASN A 94 1.24 29.36 1.65
C ASN A 94 1.46 30.11 2.98
N ALA A 95 1.10 29.52 4.12
CA ALA A 95 1.31 30.09 5.44
C ALA A 95 2.79 30.03 5.89
N THR A 96 3.52 28.99 5.51
CA THR A 96 4.90 28.75 5.95
C THR A 96 5.94 29.41 5.05
N ALA A 97 5.66 29.62 3.76
CA ALA A 97 6.61 30.24 2.83
C ALA A 97 7.07 31.65 3.26
N PRO A 98 6.18 32.56 3.72
CA PRO A 98 6.61 33.86 4.24
C PRO A 98 7.52 33.74 5.47
N ILE A 99 7.24 32.79 6.38
CA ILE A 99 8.03 32.57 7.59
C ILE A 99 9.43 32.08 7.23
N ALA A 100 9.54 31.16 6.27
CA ALA A 100 10.83 30.69 5.75
C ALA A 100 11.63 31.85 5.15
N SER A 101 10.98 32.70 4.32
CA SER A 101 11.61 33.84 3.67
C SER A 101 12.09 34.89 4.68
N ILE A 102 11.24 35.24 5.66
CA ILE A 102 11.59 36.22 6.70
C ILE A 102 12.73 35.69 7.57
N SER A 103 12.66 34.43 8.04
CA SER A 103 13.72 33.85 8.85
C SER A 103 15.05 33.77 8.10
N GLN A 104 15.04 33.44 6.80
CA GLN A 104 16.23 33.46 5.97
C GLN A 104 16.80 34.87 5.79
N MET A 105 15.94 35.87 5.60
CA MET A 105 16.35 37.28 5.52
C MET A 105 16.97 37.77 6.83
N MET A 106 16.38 37.39 7.98
CA MET A 106 16.93 37.72 9.29
C MET A 106 18.30 37.08 9.51
N LEU A 107 18.50 35.81 9.15
CA LEU A 107 19.79 35.10 9.24
C LEU A 107 20.90 35.77 8.38
N ASN A 108 20.51 36.41 7.28
CA ASN A 108 21.45 37.15 6.43
C ASN A 108 21.72 38.58 6.90
N SER A 109 20.97 39.06 7.89
CA SER A 109 21.13 40.41 8.44
C SER A 109 22.36 40.52 9.37
N PRO A 110 23.21 41.54 9.17
CA PRO A 110 24.35 41.79 10.07
C PRO A 110 23.97 42.00 11.57
N THR A 111 22.74 42.44 11.83
CA THR A 111 22.24 42.68 13.20
C THR A 111 21.86 41.40 13.93
N VAL A 112 21.54 40.32 13.21
CA VAL A 112 21.19 39.01 13.78
C VAL A 112 22.41 38.09 13.82
N LYS A 113 23.27 38.18 12.82
CA LYS A 113 24.47 37.35 12.72
C LYS A 113 25.44 37.65 13.86
N GLY A 114 25.74 36.61 14.67
CA GLY A 114 26.57 36.72 15.87
C GLY A 114 25.85 37.30 17.11
N SER A 115 24.55 37.57 17.05
CA SER A 115 23.74 38.00 18.19
C SER A 115 23.10 36.81 18.93
N ASP A 116 22.61 37.02 20.15
CA ASP A 116 21.86 36.03 20.91
C ASP A 116 20.57 35.56 20.22
N LEU A 117 20.08 36.31 19.23
CA LEU A 117 18.89 35.96 18.45
C LEU A 117 19.15 34.96 17.31
N GLU A 118 20.40 34.79 16.88
CA GLU A 118 20.76 33.97 15.73
C GLU A 118 20.29 32.53 15.89
N GLU A 119 20.51 31.93 17.07
CA GLU A 119 20.07 30.54 17.34
C GLU A 119 18.55 30.40 17.28
N GLY A 120 17.82 31.35 17.82
CA GLY A 120 16.34 31.35 17.77
C GLY A 120 15.82 31.47 16.36
N VAL A 121 16.40 32.34 15.54
CA VAL A 121 16.01 32.49 14.10
C VAL A 121 16.38 31.24 13.30
N LYS A 122 17.54 30.62 13.54
CA LYS A 122 17.93 29.33 12.95
C LYS A 122 16.93 28.23 13.32
N ALA A 123 16.51 28.16 14.58
CA ALA A 123 15.52 27.18 15.01
C ALA A 123 14.18 27.36 14.28
N ILE A 124 13.70 28.60 14.13
CA ILE A 124 12.48 28.91 13.38
C ILE A 124 12.64 28.49 11.91
N HIS A 125 13.73 28.89 11.26
CA HIS A 125 14.01 28.57 9.86
C HIS A 125 14.04 27.06 9.61
N ASN A 126 14.75 26.32 10.47
CA ASN A 126 14.85 24.87 10.37
C ASN A 126 13.49 24.20 10.59
N THR A 127 12.70 24.67 11.56
CA THR A 127 11.35 24.12 11.85
C THR A 127 10.42 24.31 10.65
N VAL A 128 10.42 25.48 10.03
CA VAL A 128 9.60 25.79 8.86
C VAL A 128 10.02 24.95 7.65
N ASN A 129 11.32 24.79 7.43
CA ASN A 129 11.82 23.92 6.35
C ASN A 129 11.46 22.45 6.58
N HIS A 130 11.52 21.97 7.82
CA HIS A 130 11.04 20.64 8.18
C HIS A 130 9.53 20.48 7.90
N LEU A 131 8.72 21.47 8.27
CA LEU A 131 7.28 21.46 8.02
C LEU A 131 6.97 21.45 6.52
N ASN A 132 7.65 22.28 5.73
CA ASN A 132 7.50 22.29 4.28
C ASN A 132 7.87 20.94 3.66
N SER A 133 8.98 20.32 4.08
CA SER A 133 9.39 18.99 3.64
C SER A 133 8.38 17.91 4.02
N PHE A 134 7.81 17.98 5.22
CA PHE A 134 6.77 17.08 5.68
C PHE A 134 5.50 17.22 4.82
N VAL A 135 5.04 18.45 4.60
CA VAL A 135 3.85 18.74 3.82
C VAL A 135 4.00 18.29 2.35
N ASP A 136 5.16 18.53 1.74
CA ASP A 136 5.45 18.07 0.36
C ASP A 136 5.49 16.54 0.27
N SER A 137 6.06 15.89 1.26
CA SER A 137 6.10 14.42 1.36
C SER A 137 4.71 13.83 1.58
N TYR A 138 3.87 14.48 2.40
CA TYR A 138 2.48 14.10 2.61
C TYR A 138 1.64 14.25 1.34
N ARG A 139 1.86 15.34 0.59
CA ARG A 139 1.22 15.56 -0.72
C ARG A 139 1.57 14.42 -1.68
N LYS A 140 2.86 14.12 -1.84
CA LYS A 140 3.34 13.01 -2.71
C LYS A 140 2.75 11.66 -2.30
N TYR A 141 2.58 11.42 -1.00
CA TYR A 141 1.95 10.21 -0.49
C TYR A 141 0.44 10.18 -0.77
N SER A 142 -0.24 11.31 -0.64
CA SER A 142 -1.69 11.46 -0.77
C SER A 142 -2.17 11.51 -2.23
N GLU A 143 -1.42 12.16 -3.12
CA GLU A 143 -1.74 12.22 -4.55
C GLU A 143 -1.54 10.84 -5.18
N LEU A 144 -2.65 10.11 -5.42
CA LEU A 144 -2.65 8.86 -6.17
C LEU A 144 -2.41 9.15 -7.65
N GLN A 145 -1.21 8.89 -8.11
CA GLN A 145 -0.97 8.79 -9.55
C GLN A 145 -1.67 7.53 -10.06
N LYS A 146 -2.56 7.68 -11.05
CA LYS A 146 -3.11 6.51 -11.75
C LYS A 146 -1.95 5.84 -12.47
N PRO A 147 -1.62 4.57 -12.16
CA PRO A 147 -0.54 3.89 -12.84
C PRO A 147 -0.85 3.74 -14.33
N LEU A 148 0.17 3.86 -15.15
CA LEU A 148 0.11 3.61 -16.60
C LEU A 148 0.90 2.32 -16.88
N PRO A 149 0.31 1.12 -16.59
CA PRO A 149 1.03 -0.13 -16.69
C PRO A 149 1.30 -0.48 -18.15
N GLN A 150 2.53 -0.86 -18.43
CA GLN A 150 2.99 -1.37 -19.72
C GLN A 150 3.89 -2.59 -19.52
N GLN A 151 4.21 -3.28 -20.60
CA GLN A 151 5.22 -4.34 -20.55
C GLN A 151 6.59 -3.69 -20.38
N VAL A 152 7.26 -4.01 -19.28
CA VAL A 152 8.54 -3.40 -18.88
C VAL A 152 9.56 -4.51 -18.71
N ASP A 153 10.72 -4.33 -19.33
CA ASP A 153 11.89 -5.11 -18.99
C ASP A 153 12.44 -4.64 -17.63
N LEU A 154 12.24 -5.48 -16.62
CA LEU A 154 12.67 -5.21 -15.25
C LEU A 154 14.19 -5.00 -15.17
N ILE A 155 14.96 -5.74 -15.97
CA ILE A 155 16.43 -5.69 -15.97
C ILE A 155 16.90 -4.33 -16.49
N ALA A 156 16.27 -3.84 -17.57
CA ALA A 156 16.59 -2.51 -18.09
C ALA A 156 16.35 -1.41 -17.05
N VAL A 157 15.24 -1.48 -16.30
CA VAL A 157 14.94 -0.50 -15.23
C VAL A 157 15.94 -0.61 -14.08
N ILE A 158 16.35 -1.83 -13.69
CA ILE A 158 17.36 -2.02 -12.64
C ILE A 158 18.70 -1.41 -13.09
N ASN A 159 19.14 -1.70 -14.31
CA ASN A 159 20.38 -1.16 -14.85
C ASN A 159 20.39 0.38 -14.92
N ASP A 160 19.26 0.97 -15.35
CA ASP A 160 19.09 2.44 -15.35
C ASP A 160 19.23 3.05 -13.96
N VAL A 161 18.63 2.38 -12.95
CA VAL A 161 18.70 2.85 -11.56
C VAL A 161 20.09 2.64 -10.97
N GLU A 162 20.75 1.53 -11.28
CA GLU A 162 22.14 1.24 -10.86
C GLU A 162 23.11 2.33 -11.28
N GLN A 163 22.97 2.85 -12.51
CA GLN A 163 23.79 3.94 -13.02
C GLN A 163 23.67 5.26 -12.24
N LEU A 164 22.61 5.43 -11.45
CA LEU A 164 22.43 6.61 -10.62
C LEU A 164 23.19 6.55 -9.29
N PHE A 165 23.70 5.37 -8.92
CA PHE A 165 24.34 5.11 -7.63
C PHE A 165 25.69 4.41 -7.83
N ASN A 166 26.71 5.18 -8.22
CA ASN A 166 28.05 4.67 -8.52
C ASN A 166 28.93 4.45 -7.29
N ASP A 167 28.51 4.94 -6.11
CA ASP A 167 29.28 4.89 -4.87
C ASP A 167 29.07 3.60 -4.08
N VAL A 168 28.31 2.65 -4.62
CA VAL A 168 28.00 1.35 -4.00
C VAL A 168 28.42 0.20 -4.91
N THR A 169 28.71 -0.96 -4.30
CA THR A 169 29.02 -2.19 -5.04
C THR A 169 27.74 -2.99 -5.27
N TRP A 170 27.51 -3.38 -6.52
CA TRP A 170 26.35 -4.16 -6.92
C TRP A 170 26.64 -5.65 -7.04
N HIS A 171 25.75 -6.47 -6.47
CA HIS A 171 25.79 -7.93 -6.52
C HIS A 171 24.48 -8.45 -7.10
N ASN A 172 24.32 -8.34 -8.40
CA ASN A 172 23.07 -8.67 -9.08
C ASN A 172 23.05 -10.12 -9.56
N GLN A 173 21.89 -10.79 -9.34
CA GLN A 173 21.58 -12.13 -9.85
C GLN A 173 20.29 -12.03 -10.67
N LEU A 174 20.42 -11.54 -11.89
CA LEU A 174 19.30 -11.28 -12.77
C LEU A 174 19.26 -12.33 -13.90
N PRO A 175 18.07 -12.83 -14.30
CA PRO A 175 17.93 -13.66 -15.49
C PRO A 175 18.20 -12.82 -16.75
N VAL A 176 18.29 -13.48 -17.90
CA VAL A 176 18.50 -12.80 -19.20
C VAL A 176 17.32 -11.90 -19.56
N GLU A 177 16.11 -12.33 -19.20
CA GLU A 177 14.86 -11.59 -19.47
C GLU A 177 13.92 -11.68 -18.26
N ALA A 178 13.32 -10.57 -17.89
CA ALA A 178 12.25 -10.51 -16.90
C ALA A 178 11.27 -9.39 -17.28
N VAL A 179 10.23 -9.76 -18.03
CA VAL A 179 9.19 -8.81 -18.45
C VAL A 179 8.04 -8.84 -17.44
N ILE A 180 7.66 -7.69 -16.96
CA ILE A 180 6.55 -7.48 -16.01
C ILE A 180 5.60 -6.41 -16.52
N LYS A 181 4.33 -6.50 -16.11
CA LYS A 181 3.34 -5.46 -16.40
C LYS A 181 3.31 -4.47 -15.24
N THR A 182 3.89 -3.29 -15.44
CA THR A 182 4.03 -2.24 -14.39
C THR A 182 4.16 -0.85 -15.01
N ASP A 183 4.02 0.20 -14.20
CA ASP A 183 4.42 1.55 -14.59
C ASP A 183 5.93 1.73 -14.32
N PRO A 184 6.76 1.98 -15.35
CA PRO A 184 8.21 2.06 -15.19
C PRO A 184 8.67 3.24 -14.31
N ASN A 185 7.91 4.34 -14.28
CA ASN A 185 8.26 5.50 -13.46
C ASN A 185 7.99 5.22 -11.98
N LEU A 186 6.86 4.57 -11.67
CA LEU A 186 6.53 4.16 -10.31
C LEU A 186 7.50 3.08 -9.83
N LEU A 187 7.86 2.12 -10.68
CA LEU A 187 8.86 1.11 -10.36
C LEU A 187 10.22 1.75 -10.07
N ARG A 188 10.70 2.65 -10.94
CA ARG A 188 11.95 3.39 -10.72
C ARG A 188 11.93 4.15 -9.40
N GLN A 189 10.82 4.80 -9.06
CA GLN A 189 10.66 5.52 -7.80
C GLN A 189 10.76 4.59 -6.58
N ILE A 190 10.15 3.39 -6.64
CA ILE A 190 10.25 2.38 -5.59
C ILE A 190 11.71 1.94 -5.40
N LEU A 191 12.40 1.58 -6.48
CA LEU A 191 13.79 1.13 -6.43
C LEU A 191 14.72 2.21 -5.86
N ILE A 192 14.63 3.44 -6.38
CA ILE A 192 15.42 4.58 -5.87
C ILE A 192 15.20 4.79 -4.38
N ASN A 193 13.96 4.67 -3.90
CA ASN A 193 13.67 4.83 -2.49
C ASN A 193 14.28 3.72 -1.63
N LEU A 194 14.24 2.47 -2.06
CA LEU A 194 14.87 1.35 -1.36
C LEU A 194 16.40 1.51 -1.30
N ILE A 195 17.02 1.90 -2.41
CA ILE A 195 18.46 2.12 -2.51
C ILE A 195 18.89 3.29 -1.62
N LYS A 196 18.18 4.43 -1.66
CA LYS A 196 18.46 5.56 -0.78
C LYS A 196 18.36 5.17 0.70
N ASN A 197 17.35 4.39 1.07
CA ASN A 197 17.21 3.90 2.44
C ASN A 197 18.38 3.01 2.86
N ALA A 198 18.88 2.17 1.97
CA ALA A 198 20.06 1.33 2.21
C ALA A 198 21.34 2.17 2.40
N ILE A 199 21.60 3.12 1.50
CA ILE A 199 22.76 4.03 1.59
C ILE A 199 22.70 4.88 2.88
N GLU A 200 21.54 5.39 3.24
CA GLU A 200 21.34 6.12 4.49
C GLU A 200 21.52 5.26 5.73
N ALA A 201 21.37 3.92 5.61
CA ALA A 201 21.69 2.96 6.65
C ALA A 201 23.18 2.52 6.61
N GLY A 202 24.00 3.17 5.79
CA GLY A 202 25.44 2.90 5.68
C GLY A 202 25.78 1.70 4.78
N ALA A 203 24.89 1.26 3.91
CA ALA A 203 25.16 0.16 2.98
C ALA A 203 26.25 0.54 1.97
N VAL A 204 27.15 -0.39 1.76
CA VAL A 204 28.21 -0.34 0.73
C VAL A 204 27.94 -1.36 -0.37
N ASN A 205 27.30 -2.49 -0.01
CA ASN A 205 26.94 -3.55 -0.93
C ASN A 205 25.42 -3.63 -1.10
N LEU A 206 24.96 -3.62 -2.34
CA LEU A 206 23.57 -3.79 -2.74
C LEU A 206 23.44 -5.01 -3.65
N GLY A 207 22.32 -5.73 -3.53
CA GLY A 207 22.04 -6.89 -4.37
C GLY A 207 20.62 -6.87 -4.91
N MET A 208 20.48 -7.13 -6.20
CA MET A 208 19.19 -7.37 -6.84
C MET A 208 19.16 -8.80 -7.36
N GLU A 209 18.21 -9.58 -6.88
CA GLU A 209 17.97 -10.96 -7.33
C GLU A 209 16.55 -11.07 -7.87
N CYS A 210 16.40 -11.55 -9.10
CA CYS A 210 15.09 -11.76 -9.70
C CYS A 210 14.82 -13.27 -9.86
N ARG A 211 13.64 -13.70 -9.37
CA ARG A 211 13.16 -15.08 -9.51
C ARG A 211 11.74 -15.10 -10.02
N GLN A 212 11.38 -16.20 -10.67
CA GLN A 212 10.01 -16.50 -11.03
C GLN A 212 9.44 -17.57 -10.11
N SER A 213 8.24 -17.35 -9.57
CA SER A 213 7.54 -18.36 -8.76
C SER A 213 7.01 -19.49 -9.62
N GLN A 214 6.64 -20.61 -8.98
CA GLN A 214 5.98 -21.75 -9.69
C GLN A 214 4.66 -21.34 -10.37
N GLU A 215 4.01 -20.28 -9.87
CA GLU A 215 2.80 -19.71 -10.45
C GLU A 215 3.05 -18.68 -11.55
N GLY A 216 4.32 -18.44 -11.90
CA GLY A 216 4.73 -17.50 -12.95
C GLY A 216 4.75 -16.03 -12.51
N ARG A 217 4.67 -15.73 -11.20
CA ARG A 217 4.87 -14.37 -10.68
C ARG A 217 6.35 -14.02 -10.63
N VAL A 218 6.67 -12.79 -10.98
CA VAL A 218 8.04 -12.28 -10.85
C VAL A 218 8.24 -11.73 -9.45
N MET A 219 9.35 -12.14 -8.83
CA MET A 219 9.78 -11.74 -7.49
C MET A 219 11.15 -11.07 -7.59
N LEU A 220 11.25 -9.83 -7.11
CA LEU A 220 12.50 -9.09 -7.02
C LEU A 220 12.90 -8.96 -5.55
N TYR A 221 14.08 -9.41 -5.22
CA TYR A 221 14.72 -9.28 -3.91
C TYR A 221 15.71 -8.13 -3.98
N ALA A 222 15.48 -7.09 -3.20
CA ALA A 222 16.37 -5.95 -3.04
C ALA A 222 17.05 -6.03 -1.69
N SER A 223 18.35 -6.31 -1.67
CA SER A 223 19.15 -6.62 -0.48
C SER A 223 20.23 -5.58 -0.25
N ASN A 224 20.62 -5.36 1.01
CA ASN A 224 21.71 -4.47 1.38
C ASN A 224 22.41 -4.93 2.68
N ASP A 225 23.66 -4.49 2.85
CA ASP A 225 24.51 -4.74 4.01
C ASP A 225 24.56 -3.58 5.00
N GLY A 226 23.67 -2.61 4.88
CA GLY A 226 23.54 -1.50 5.84
C GLY A 226 23.06 -1.94 7.22
N GLU A 227 23.00 -1.01 8.17
CA GLU A 227 22.52 -1.28 9.52
C GLU A 227 21.15 -1.99 9.47
N PRO A 228 21.02 -3.15 10.14
CA PRO A 228 19.79 -3.93 10.11
C PRO A 228 18.63 -3.19 10.77
N ILE A 229 17.42 -3.39 10.26
CA ILE A 229 16.20 -2.82 10.83
C ILE A 229 15.94 -3.47 12.19
N PRO A 230 15.86 -2.67 13.29
CA PRO A 230 15.58 -3.19 14.63
C PRO A 230 14.30 -4.03 14.68
N ALA A 231 14.28 -5.10 15.48
CA ALA A 231 13.16 -6.04 15.53
C ALA A 231 11.83 -5.35 15.87
N GLU A 232 11.85 -4.38 16.81
CA GLU A 232 10.70 -3.60 17.22
C GLU A 232 10.16 -2.67 16.12
N ALA A 233 10.99 -2.29 15.18
CA ALA A 233 10.62 -1.41 14.07
C ALA A 233 10.04 -2.17 12.87
N ARG A 234 10.36 -3.47 12.70
CA ARG A 234 10.05 -4.26 11.50
C ARG A 234 8.58 -4.26 11.11
N THR A 235 7.67 -4.31 12.08
CA THR A 235 6.22 -4.27 11.85
C THR A 235 5.71 -2.89 11.45
N SER A 236 6.45 -1.83 11.79
CA SER A 236 6.03 -0.44 11.66
C SER A 236 6.68 0.30 10.49
N ILE A 237 7.71 -0.26 9.84
CA ILE A 237 8.46 0.42 8.76
C ILE A 237 7.61 0.85 7.55
N PHE A 238 6.46 0.21 7.34
CA PHE A 238 5.52 0.56 6.28
C PHE A 238 4.37 1.46 6.75
N ILE A 239 4.35 1.86 8.03
CA ILE A 239 3.38 2.84 8.54
C ILE A 239 3.85 4.23 8.10
N PRO A 240 2.97 5.04 7.48
CA PRO A 240 3.33 6.41 7.10
C PRO A 240 3.84 7.22 8.29
N PHE A 241 4.87 8.01 8.07
CA PHE A 241 5.54 8.88 9.07
C PHE A 241 6.33 8.14 10.16
N PHE A 242 6.34 6.82 10.17
CA PHE A 242 7.21 6.06 11.05
C PHE A 242 8.67 6.15 10.57
N THR A 243 9.57 6.59 11.44
CA THR A 243 11.01 6.68 11.16
C THR A 243 11.83 6.52 12.43
N THR A 244 12.94 5.81 12.31
CA THR A 244 13.99 5.71 13.33
C THR A 244 15.12 6.73 13.10
N LYS A 245 15.08 7.44 11.96
CA LYS A 245 16.11 8.39 11.53
C LYS A 245 15.80 9.81 12.01
N ARG A 246 16.81 10.55 12.48
CA ARG A 246 16.65 11.94 12.94
C ARG A 246 16.19 12.92 11.85
N LYS A 247 16.48 12.66 10.59
CA LYS A 247 16.17 13.53 9.43
C LYS A 247 15.23 12.90 8.41
N GLY A 248 14.64 11.73 8.71
CA GLY A 248 13.75 11.05 7.80
C GLY A 248 12.28 11.46 7.98
N ASN A 249 11.54 11.64 6.89
CA ASN A 249 10.11 11.95 6.94
C ASN A 249 9.21 10.71 7.15
N GLY A 250 9.80 9.49 7.16
CA GLY A 250 9.07 8.23 7.39
C GLY A 250 8.04 7.87 6.31
N ILE A 251 8.14 8.45 5.12
CA ILE A 251 7.16 8.23 4.04
C ILE A 251 7.67 7.26 2.97
N GLY A 252 8.98 7.14 2.80
CA GLY A 252 9.57 6.41 1.68
C GLY A 252 9.03 4.98 1.54
N LEU A 253 9.16 4.14 2.57
CA LEU A 253 8.72 2.74 2.52
C LEU A 253 7.20 2.60 2.41
N SER A 254 6.44 3.43 3.10
CA SER A 254 4.97 3.43 3.01
C SER A 254 4.50 3.85 1.62
N LEU A 255 5.18 4.83 0.98
CA LEU A 255 4.93 5.23 -0.39
C LEU A 255 5.29 4.10 -1.37
N SER A 256 6.44 3.46 -1.22
CA SER A 256 6.84 2.31 -2.04
C SER A 256 5.81 1.18 -1.98
N ARG A 257 5.32 0.85 -0.77
CA ARG A 257 4.25 -0.12 -0.58
C ARG A 257 2.97 0.29 -1.31
N ARG A 258 2.55 1.55 -1.17
CA ARG A 258 1.35 2.08 -1.83
C ARG A 258 1.49 2.04 -3.36
N LEU A 259 2.62 2.52 -3.91
CA LEU A 259 2.89 2.53 -5.35
C LEU A 259 2.90 1.12 -5.95
N LEU A 260 3.39 0.13 -5.24
CA LEU A 260 3.36 -1.26 -5.70
C LEU A 260 1.96 -1.87 -5.57
N THR A 261 1.25 -1.58 -4.47
CA THR A 261 -0.12 -2.08 -4.22
C THR A 261 -1.14 -1.59 -5.25
N ILE A 262 -1.09 -0.32 -5.66
CA ILE A 262 -2.00 0.21 -6.70
C ILE A 262 -1.76 -0.41 -8.07
N GLN A 263 -0.62 -1.09 -8.26
CA GLN A 263 -0.27 -1.86 -9.46
C GLN A 263 -0.56 -3.37 -9.29
N GLY A 264 -1.17 -3.77 -8.17
CA GLY A 264 -1.50 -5.17 -7.86
C GLY A 264 -0.33 -5.98 -7.30
N GLY A 265 0.80 -5.34 -6.98
CA GLY A 265 1.96 -5.97 -6.38
C GLY A 265 1.99 -5.87 -4.85
N LEU A 266 2.99 -6.48 -4.23
CA LEU A 266 3.22 -6.47 -2.79
C LEU A 266 4.70 -6.23 -2.49
N ILE A 267 4.99 -5.45 -1.45
CA ILE A 267 6.33 -5.32 -0.87
C ILE A 267 6.33 -5.79 0.58
N SER A 268 7.30 -6.58 0.94
CA SER A 268 7.51 -7.09 2.31
C SER A 268 8.99 -7.06 2.70
N LEU A 269 9.25 -7.01 4.00
CA LEU A 269 10.58 -7.22 4.56
C LEU A 269 10.72 -8.70 4.91
N LEU A 270 11.79 -9.35 4.48
CA LEU A 270 12.07 -10.73 4.83
C LEU A 270 12.58 -10.84 6.27
N ASP A 271 12.13 -11.86 6.99
CA ASP A 271 12.62 -12.17 8.34
C ASP A 271 14.08 -12.63 8.29
N GLU A 272 14.40 -13.47 7.31
CA GLU A 272 15.76 -13.93 7.03
C GLU A 272 16.25 -13.23 5.75
N PRO A 273 17.24 -12.32 5.84
CA PRO A 273 17.79 -11.66 4.67
C PRO A 273 18.59 -12.66 3.79
N ARG A 274 18.83 -12.29 2.55
CA ARG A 274 19.68 -13.07 1.63
C ARG A 274 21.11 -13.16 2.14
N SER A 275 21.77 -14.27 1.83
CA SER A 275 23.15 -14.53 2.26
C SER A 275 24.09 -13.39 1.86
N GLY A 276 24.86 -12.89 2.82
CA GLY A 276 25.77 -11.76 2.63
C GLY A 276 25.16 -10.37 2.84
N PHE A 277 23.86 -10.29 3.20
CA PHE A 277 23.14 -9.03 3.45
C PHE A 277 22.45 -9.04 4.81
N TYR A 278 22.12 -7.87 5.33
CA TYR A 278 21.44 -7.72 6.63
C TYR A 278 19.97 -7.31 6.49
N THR A 279 19.59 -6.77 5.34
CA THR A 279 18.20 -6.39 5.05
C THR A 279 17.84 -6.84 3.64
N THR A 280 16.66 -7.45 3.45
CA THR A 280 16.13 -7.81 2.14
C THR A 280 14.66 -7.48 2.06
N PHE A 281 14.30 -6.67 1.07
CA PHE A 281 12.92 -6.43 0.67
C PHE A 281 12.54 -7.36 -0.49
N LEU A 282 11.37 -7.96 -0.40
CA LEU A 282 10.75 -8.73 -1.47
C LEU A 282 9.66 -7.89 -2.14
N LEU A 283 9.79 -7.71 -3.45
CA LEU A 283 8.77 -7.10 -4.30
C LEU A 283 8.14 -8.21 -5.16
N GLU A 284 6.83 -8.36 -5.05
CA GLU A 284 6.06 -9.32 -5.83
C GLU A 284 5.24 -8.56 -6.87
N PHE A 285 5.38 -8.93 -8.14
CA PHE A 285 4.63 -8.32 -9.25
C PHE A 285 3.46 -9.22 -9.66
N PRO A 286 2.31 -8.62 -10.05
CA PRO A 286 1.20 -9.39 -10.62
C PRO A 286 1.61 -10.07 -11.93
N LYS A 287 0.82 -11.06 -12.32
CA LYS A 287 0.98 -11.74 -13.64
C LYS A 287 0.73 -10.78 -14.79
#